data_9219634b87c85f6584df4aa2ff2c5d80
#
_entry.id   9219634b87c85f6584df4aa2ff2c5d80
#
_cell.length_a   1.000
_cell.length_b   1.000
_cell.length_c   1.000
_cell.angle_alpha   90.00
_cell.angle_beta   90.00
_cell.angle_gamma   90.00
#
_symmetry.space_group_name_H-M   'P 1'
#
loop_
_entity.id
_entity.type
_entity.pdbx_description
1 polymer ?
#
loop_
_entity_poly.entity_id
_entity_poly.type
_entity_poly.pdbx_seq_one_letter_code
_entity_poly.pdbx_strand_id
1 'polypeptide(L)'
;MNANKRVDFIKNWILDYVKSMPNKSSSLVVGVSGGIDSAVVSTISSMTGLKTFVLSMPIKQIKTQDDLSKLHCKWLVSNFKNTSYLNVDLDNVFSSFQNALGKNNSEHAFANSRARLRMATLYQVAGSNNGIVAVSYT
;
A
#
# COMPACT_ATOMS: atom_id res chain seq x y z
N MET A 1 -11.20 -20.54 -14.81
CA MET A 1 -11.76 -19.75 -13.69
C MET A 1 -12.02 -18.34 -14.19
N ASN A 2 -13.23 -17.81 -14.02
CA ASN A 2 -13.57 -16.45 -14.43
C ASN A 2 -13.05 -15.43 -13.41
N ALA A 3 -13.16 -14.13 -13.75
CA ALA A 3 -12.63 -13.05 -12.93
C ALA A 3 -13.25 -13.03 -11.52
N ASN A 4 -14.55 -13.21 -11.41
CA ASN A 4 -15.25 -13.20 -10.12
C ASN A 4 -14.76 -14.34 -9.22
N LYS A 5 -14.57 -15.53 -9.76
CA LYS A 5 -14.04 -16.68 -9.00
C LYS A 5 -12.60 -16.44 -8.55
N ARG A 6 -11.79 -15.77 -9.39
CA ARG A 6 -10.40 -15.42 -9.00
C ARG A 6 -10.39 -14.43 -7.85
N VAL A 7 -11.24 -13.42 -7.90
CA VAL A 7 -11.36 -12.44 -6.82
C VAL A 7 -11.78 -13.13 -5.53
N ASP A 8 -12.79 -13.98 -5.57
CA ASP A 8 -13.25 -14.73 -4.39
C ASP A 8 -12.17 -15.65 -3.84
N PHE A 9 -11.41 -16.30 -4.72
CA PHE A 9 -10.31 -17.17 -4.31
C PHE A 9 -9.22 -16.37 -3.56
N ILE A 10 -8.81 -15.24 -4.11
CA ILE A 10 -7.77 -14.40 -3.49
C ILE A 10 -8.28 -13.83 -2.16
N LYS A 11 -9.51 -13.33 -2.14
CA LYS A 11 -10.13 -12.79 -0.93
C LYS A 11 -10.14 -13.83 0.19
N ASN A 12 -10.58 -15.04 -0.10
CA ASN A 12 -10.65 -16.12 0.86
C ASN A 12 -9.26 -16.57 1.30
N TRP A 13 -8.30 -16.57 0.38
CA TRP A 13 -6.91 -16.88 0.70
C TRP A 13 -6.33 -15.89 1.73
N ILE A 14 -6.61 -14.59 1.53
CA ILE A 14 -6.16 -13.56 2.48
C ILE A 14 -6.78 -13.80 3.85
N LEU A 15 -8.08 -14.05 3.90
CA LEU A 15 -8.79 -14.29 5.16
C LEU A 15 -8.24 -15.52 5.89
N ASP A 16 -7.98 -16.60 5.17
CA ASP A 16 -7.41 -17.82 5.75
C ASP A 16 -5.99 -17.58 6.26
N TYR A 17 -5.19 -16.83 5.49
CA TYR A 17 -3.83 -16.48 5.89
C TYR A 17 -3.81 -15.69 7.20
N VAL A 18 -4.65 -14.67 7.30
CA VAL A 18 -4.75 -13.83 8.51
C VAL A 18 -5.16 -14.66 9.72
N LYS A 19 -6.12 -15.58 9.55
CA LYS A 19 -6.58 -16.46 10.63
C LYS A 19 -5.50 -17.44 11.08
N SER A 20 -4.61 -17.85 10.18
CA SER A 20 -3.59 -18.85 10.48
C SER A 20 -2.36 -18.27 11.17
N MET A 21 -2.22 -16.97 11.25
CA MET A 21 -1.06 -16.33 11.87
C MET A 21 -1.06 -16.54 13.39
N PRO A 22 0.12 -16.85 13.99
CA PRO A 22 0.24 -17.03 15.44
C PRO A 22 -0.18 -15.81 16.23
N ASN A 23 0.20 -14.62 15.75
CA ASN A 23 -0.28 -13.36 16.28
C ASN A 23 -1.47 -12.92 15.45
N LYS A 24 -2.65 -12.87 16.04
CA LYS A 24 -3.86 -12.53 15.31
C LYS A 24 -3.77 -11.12 14.73
N SER A 25 -3.42 -11.03 13.45
CA SER A 25 -3.49 -9.76 12.73
C SER A 25 -4.95 -9.38 12.53
N SER A 26 -5.25 -8.10 12.66
CA SER A 26 -6.62 -7.60 12.57
C SER A 26 -6.83 -6.62 11.43
N SER A 27 -5.76 -6.26 10.72
CA SER A 27 -5.84 -5.28 9.64
C SER A 27 -4.92 -5.60 8.49
N LEU A 28 -5.23 -5.00 7.34
CA LEU A 28 -4.41 -5.04 6.13
C LEU A 28 -3.92 -3.63 5.82
N VAL A 29 -2.70 -3.53 5.29
CA VAL A 29 -2.12 -2.25 4.89
C VAL A 29 -1.63 -2.38 3.45
N VAL A 30 -2.09 -1.48 2.58
CA VAL A 30 -1.82 -1.54 1.14
C VAL A 30 -1.40 -0.17 0.62
N GLY A 31 -0.30 -0.13 -0.12
CA GLY A 31 0.12 1.07 -0.84
C GLY A 31 -0.63 1.20 -2.16
N VAL A 32 -1.10 2.39 -2.48
CA VAL A 32 -1.81 2.70 -3.73
C VAL A 32 -0.97 3.69 -4.53
N SER A 33 -0.41 3.21 -5.64
CA SER A 33 0.54 4.00 -6.45
C SER A 33 -0.10 4.77 -7.59
N GLY A 34 -1.35 4.49 -7.90
CA GLY A 34 -2.03 4.99 -9.10
C GLY A 34 -1.98 4.00 -10.26
N GLY A 35 -1.22 2.91 -10.15
CA GLY A 35 -1.19 1.84 -11.14
C GLY A 35 -2.27 0.80 -10.90
N ILE A 36 -2.49 -0.04 -11.93
CA ILE A 36 -3.56 -1.04 -11.90
C ILE A 36 -3.33 -2.14 -10.86
N ASP A 37 -2.08 -2.56 -10.65
CA ASP A 37 -1.78 -3.64 -9.73
C ASP A 37 -2.16 -3.26 -8.29
N SER A 38 -1.76 -2.08 -7.85
CA SER A 38 -2.10 -1.62 -6.52
C SER A 38 -3.61 -1.34 -6.37
N ALA A 39 -4.26 -0.92 -7.46
CA ALA A 39 -5.72 -0.74 -7.45
C ALA A 39 -6.43 -2.08 -7.21
N VAL A 40 -6.00 -3.13 -7.88
CA VAL A 40 -6.58 -4.47 -7.71
C VAL A 40 -6.33 -5.00 -6.30
N VAL A 41 -5.09 -4.94 -5.81
CA VAL A 41 -4.74 -5.44 -4.48
C VAL A 41 -5.51 -4.70 -3.39
N SER A 42 -5.57 -3.37 -3.46
CA SER A 42 -6.27 -2.57 -2.46
C SER A 42 -7.78 -2.82 -2.47
N THR A 43 -8.35 -3.03 -3.64
CA THR A 43 -9.79 -3.33 -3.77
C THR A 43 -10.12 -4.71 -3.17
N ILE A 44 -9.35 -5.74 -3.52
CA ILE A 44 -9.57 -7.08 -2.98
C ILE A 44 -9.37 -7.09 -1.46
N SER A 45 -8.35 -6.39 -0.98
CA SER A 45 -8.11 -6.25 0.47
C SER A 45 -9.30 -5.62 1.18
N SER A 46 -9.86 -4.56 0.63
CA SER A 46 -11.07 -3.92 1.19
C SER A 46 -12.28 -4.86 1.16
N MET A 47 -12.39 -5.70 0.14
CA MET A 47 -13.50 -6.67 0.01
C MET A 47 -13.45 -7.78 1.06
N THR A 48 -12.33 -7.99 1.73
CA THR A 48 -12.23 -9.02 2.78
C THR A 48 -13.08 -8.70 4.02
N GLY A 49 -13.47 -7.45 4.19
CA GLY A 49 -14.14 -7.00 5.39
C GLY A 49 -13.23 -6.70 6.56
N LEU A 50 -11.96 -7.07 6.48
CA LEU A 50 -10.97 -6.72 7.50
C LEU A 50 -10.69 -5.22 7.47
N LYS A 51 -10.31 -4.65 8.62
CA LYS A 51 -9.86 -3.26 8.67
C LYS A 51 -8.71 -3.08 7.69
N THR A 52 -8.85 -2.17 6.74
CA THR A 52 -7.89 -1.97 5.67
C THR A 52 -7.44 -0.51 5.64
N PHE A 53 -6.13 -0.31 5.66
CA PHE A 53 -5.51 1.01 5.51
C PHE A 53 -4.91 1.10 4.11
N VAL A 54 -5.38 2.06 3.32
CA VAL A 54 -4.84 2.32 1.99
C VAL A 54 -4.04 3.63 2.04
N LEU A 55 -2.81 3.58 1.54
CA LEU A 55 -1.86 4.68 1.65
C LEU A 55 -1.47 5.21 0.29
N SER A 56 -1.50 6.53 0.12
CA SER A 56 -0.72 7.20 -0.91
C SER A 56 0.54 7.77 -0.26
N MET A 57 1.68 7.55 -0.92
CA MET A 57 3.00 7.92 -0.38
C MET A 57 3.80 8.66 -1.45
N PRO A 58 3.45 9.92 -1.73
CA PRO A 58 4.13 10.65 -2.81
C PRO A 58 5.59 10.96 -2.46
N ILE A 59 6.48 10.72 -3.43
CA ILE A 59 7.88 11.12 -3.40
C ILE A 59 8.22 11.67 -4.78
N LYS A 60 8.16 12.98 -4.98
CA LYS A 60 8.41 13.63 -6.27
C LYS A 60 7.66 12.94 -7.42
N GLN A 61 6.45 12.52 -7.14
CA GLN A 61 5.64 11.74 -8.06
C GLN A 61 5.07 12.63 -9.15
N ILE A 62 4.87 12.06 -10.35
CA ILE A 62 4.16 12.73 -11.43
C ILE A 62 2.73 13.01 -10.95
N LYS A 63 2.27 14.25 -11.14
CA LYS A 63 0.97 14.71 -10.63
C LYS A 63 -0.18 13.78 -11.05
N THR A 64 -0.17 13.30 -12.30
CA THR A 64 -1.22 12.41 -12.81
C THR A 64 -1.32 11.12 -12.00
N GLN A 65 -0.19 10.50 -11.66
CA GLN A 65 -0.16 9.28 -10.84
C GLN A 65 -0.61 9.56 -9.40
N ASP A 66 -0.18 10.69 -8.84
CA ASP A 66 -0.60 11.09 -7.51
C ASP A 66 -2.11 11.31 -7.45
N ASP A 67 -2.67 11.99 -8.46
CA ASP A 67 -4.11 12.22 -8.56
C ASP A 67 -4.88 10.90 -8.67
N LEU A 68 -4.40 9.94 -9.49
CA LEU A 68 -5.02 8.63 -9.64
C LEU A 68 -5.00 7.85 -8.33
N SER A 69 -3.87 7.89 -7.62
CA SER A 69 -3.73 7.26 -6.31
C SER A 69 -4.77 7.80 -5.33
N LYS A 70 -4.87 9.11 -5.22
CA LYS A 70 -5.81 9.77 -4.32
C LYS A 70 -7.26 9.49 -4.68
N LEU A 71 -7.59 9.54 -5.97
CA LEU A 71 -8.94 9.23 -6.45
C LEU A 71 -9.35 7.81 -6.10
N HIS A 72 -8.46 6.84 -6.33
CA HIS A 72 -8.74 5.45 -6.02
C HIS A 72 -8.93 5.23 -4.51
N CYS A 73 -8.08 5.84 -3.69
CA CYS A 73 -8.21 5.76 -2.24
C CYS A 73 -9.55 6.32 -1.76
N LYS A 74 -9.98 7.45 -2.31
CA LYS A 74 -11.27 8.06 -1.98
C LYS A 74 -12.43 7.16 -2.41
N TRP A 75 -12.32 6.53 -3.58
CA TRP A 75 -13.33 5.59 -4.06
C TRP A 75 -13.44 4.39 -3.12
N LEU A 76 -12.31 3.85 -2.67
CA LEU A 76 -12.30 2.72 -1.73
C LEU A 76 -12.99 3.08 -0.42
N VAL A 77 -12.66 4.23 0.16
CA VAL A 77 -13.26 4.67 1.42
C VAL A 77 -14.77 4.88 1.27
N SER A 78 -15.21 5.40 0.10
CA SER A 78 -16.64 5.61 -0.18
C SER A 78 -17.42 4.31 -0.32
N ASN A 79 -16.77 3.24 -0.78
CA ASN A 79 -17.44 1.96 -1.08
C ASN A 79 -17.26 0.91 -0.01
N PHE A 80 -16.28 1.06 0.88
CA PHE A 80 -15.97 0.06 1.91
C PHE A 80 -15.83 0.72 3.28
N LYS A 81 -16.75 0.42 4.17
CA LYS A 81 -16.77 1.01 5.52
C LYS A 81 -15.57 0.61 6.38
N ASN A 82 -14.94 -0.52 6.05
CA ASN A 82 -13.77 -1.05 6.76
C ASN A 82 -12.46 -0.43 6.28
N THR A 83 -12.48 0.48 5.32
CA THR A 83 -11.29 1.03 4.69
C THR A 83 -11.05 2.47 5.11
N SER A 84 -9.81 2.77 5.52
CA SER A 84 -9.36 4.11 5.87
C SER A 84 -8.23 4.53 4.94
N TYR A 85 -8.16 5.81 4.62
CA TYR A 85 -7.16 6.38 3.74
C TYR A 85 -6.15 7.21 4.54
N LEU A 86 -4.86 6.97 4.30
CA LEU A 86 -3.76 7.76 4.84
C LEU A 86 -2.94 8.31 3.69
N ASN A 87 -2.73 9.62 3.68
CA ASN A 87 -1.78 10.25 2.76
C ASN A 87 -0.50 10.56 3.54
N VAL A 88 0.57 9.85 3.21
CA VAL A 88 1.88 10.03 3.86
C VAL A 88 2.83 10.64 2.85
N ASP A 89 3.01 11.95 2.91
CA ASP A 89 3.92 12.66 2.01
C ASP A 89 5.36 12.40 2.48
N LEU A 90 6.14 11.72 1.63
CA LEU A 90 7.51 11.34 1.93
C LEU A 90 8.54 12.23 1.23
N ASP A 91 8.13 13.30 0.55
CA ASP A 91 9.05 14.17 -0.20
C ASP A 91 10.15 14.75 0.69
N ASN A 92 9.79 15.33 1.82
CA ASN A 92 10.78 15.94 2.72
C ASN A 92 11.70 14.91 3.35
N VAL A 93 11.14 13.76 3.74
CA VAL A 93 11.92 12.65 4.29
C VAL A 93 12.94 12.16 3.26
N PHE A 94 12.51 11.97 2.03
CA PHE A 94 13.40 11.48 0.99
C PHE A 94 14.46 12.53 0.61
N SER A 95 14.11 13.81 0.58
CA SER A 95 15.06 14.88 0.33
C SER A 95 16.16 14.91 1.38
N SER A 96 15.80 14.75 2.65
CA SER A 96 16.78 14.65 3.74
C SER A 96 17.69 13.43 3.58
N PHE A 97 17.11 12.30 3.18
CA PHE A 97 17.87 11.08 2.90
C PHE A 97 18.89 11.32 1.76
N GLN A 98 18.46 11.93 0.66
CA GLN A 98 19.35 12.25 -0.46
C GLN A 98 20.50 13.16 -0.02
N ASN A 99 20.20 14.19 0.76
CA ASN A 99 21.21 15.14 1.25
C ASN A 99 22.24 14.45 2.14
N ALA A 100 21.82 13.51 2.95
CA ALA A 100 22.72 12.76 3.82
C ALA A 100 23.73 11.90 3.06
N LEU A 101 23.42 11.49 1.82
CA LEU A 101 24.26 10.59 1.04
C LEU A 101 25.31 11.33 0.19
N GLY A 102 25.19 12.65 0.04
CA GLY A 102 26.19 13.48 -0.67
C GLY A 102 26.47 13.01 -2.09
N LYS A 103 27.67 12.53 -2.34
CA LYS A 103 28.11 12.10 -3.68
C LYS A 103 27.50 10.77 -4.14
N ASN A 104 26.90 10.01 -3.23
CA ASN A 104 26.22 8.76 -3.53
C ASN A 104 24.80 9.08 -4.03
N ASN A 105 24.70 9.62 -5.25
CA ASN A 105 23.48 10.26 -5.76
C ASN A 105 23.00 9.69 -7.09
N SER A 106 23.29 8.42 -7.38
CA SER A 106 22.78 7.77 -8.59
C SER A 106 21.26 7.75 -8.58
N GLU A 107 20.62 8.29 -9.63
CA GLU A 107 19.17 8.32 -9.75
C GLU A 107 18.59 6.92 -9.85
N HIS A 108 19.29 5.99 -10.50
CA HIS A 108 18.89 4.60 -10.58
C HIS A 108 18.83 3.95 -9.18
N ALA A 109 19.84 4.23 -8.35
CA ALA A 109 19.86 3.74 -6.97
C ALA A 109 18.74 4.39 -6.12
N PHE A 110 18.45 5.66 -6.34
CA PHE A 110 17.38 6.37 -5.64
C PHE A 110 16.00 5.78 -5.96
N ALA A 111 15.79 5.26 -7.17
CA ALA A 111 14.53 4.59 -7.49
C ALA A 111 14.27 3.40 -6.54
N ASN A 112 15.30 2.60 -6.27
CA ASN A 112 15.24 1.51 -5.31
C ASN A 112 15.03 2.02 -3.89
N SER A 113 15.70 3.08 -3.51
CA SER A 113 15.57 3.67 -2.16
C SER A 113 14.17 4.21 -1.92
N ARG A 114 13.55 4.84 -2.93
CA ARG A 114 12.15 5.29 -2.82
C ARG A 114 11.20 4.12 -2.56
N ALA A 115 11.38 3.03 -3.31
CA ALA A 115 10.55 1.83 -3.12
C ALA A 115 10.69 1.26 -1.71
N ARG A 116 11.92 1.21 -1.19
CA ARG A 116 12.19 0.71 0.16
C ARG A 116 11.63 1.63 1.25
N LEU A 117 11.70 2.95 1.06
CA LEU A 117 11.10 3.90 2.01
C LEU A 117 9.59 3.74 2.07
N ARG A 118 8.94 3.56 0.91
CA ARG A 118 7.51 3.27 0.88
C ARG A 118 7.19 1.97 1.60
N MET A 119 7.98 0.93 1.39
CA MET A 119 7.78 -0.36 2.07
C MET A 119 7.98 -0.22 3.58
N ALA A 120 8.99 0.50 4.02
CA ALA A 120 9.21 0.77 5.45
C ALA A 120 8.01 1.49 6.06
N THR A 121 7.42 2.43 5.34
CA THR A 121 6.23 3.16 5.78
C THR A 121 5.03 2.22 5.95
N LEU A 122 4.82 1.32 4.98
CA LEU A 122 3.74 0.33 5.06
C LEU A 122 3.92 -0.58 6.28
N TYR A 123 5.13 -1.07 6.52
CA TYR A 123 5.40 -1.93 7.67
C TYR A 123 5.25 -1.18 9.00
N GLN A 124 5.59 0.10 9.03
CA GLN A 124 5.41 0.90 10.24
C GLN A 124 3.91 1.05 10.57
N VAL A 125 3.10 1.34 9.57
CA VAL A 125 1.65 1.44 9.74
C VAL A 125 1.06 0.10 10.15
N ALA A 126 1.50 -0.98 9.51
CA ALA A 126 1.04 -2.33 9.84
C ALA A 126 1.38 -2.69 11.29
N GLY A 127 2.62 -2.46 11.72
CA GLY A 127 3.05 -2.74 13.08
C GLY A 127 2.28 -1.95 14.13
N SER A 128 1.94 -0.70 13.80
CA SER A 128 1.18 0.17 14.70
C SER A 128 -0.31 -0.17 14.80
N ASN A 129 -0.82 -0.98 13.88
CA ASN A 129 -2.25 -1.28 13.79
C ASN A 129 -2.54 -2.79 13.81
N ASN A 130 -1.60 -3.58 14.30
CA ASN A 130 -1.72 -5.04 14.35
C ASN A 130 -2.11 -5.63 13.00
N GLY A 131 -1.40 -5.22 11.95
CA GLY A 131 -1.74 -5.55 10.58
C GLY A 131 -0.61 -6.24 9.82
N ILE A 132 -0.94 -6.65 8.61
CA ILE A 132 0.02 -7.18 7.64
C ILE A 132 -0.02 -6.35 6.36
N VAL A 133 1.10 -6.33 5.66
CA VAL A 133 1.22 -5.59 4.38
C VAL A 133 0.81 -6.52 3.24
N ALA A 134 -0.08 -6.05 2.37
CA ALA A 134 -0.47 -6.75 1.15
C ALA A 134 0.16 -6.06 -0.05
N VAL A 135 0.85 -6.84 -0.89
CA VAL A 135 1.52 -6.34 -2.10
C VAL A 135 1.21 -7.22 -3.30
N SER A 136 1.36 -6.65 -4.49
CA SER A 136 1.00 -7.32 -5.75
C SER A 136 2.16 -8.05 -6.43
N TYR A 137 3.39 -7.78 -6.04
CA TYR A 137 4.56 -8.38 -6.69
C TYR A 137 5.12 -9.55 -5.89
N THR A 138 5.85 -10.36 -6.60
CA THR A 138 6.58 -11.49 -6.01
C THR A 138 8.01 -11.09 -5.67
#